data_566d255d4656996fbbb3575487cf4d14
#
_entry.id   566d255d4656996fbbb3575487cf4d14
#
_cell.length_a   1.000
_cell.length_b   1.000
_cell.length_c   1.000
_cell.angle_alpha   90.00
_cell.angle_beta   90.00
_cell.angle_gamma   90.00
#
_symmetry.space_group_name_H-M   'P 1'
#
loop_
_entity.id
_entity.type
_entity.pdbx_description
1 polymer ?
#
loop_
_entity_poly.entity_id
_entity_poly.type
_entity_poly.pdbx_seq_one_letter_code
_entity_poly.pdbx_strand_id
1 'polypeptide(L)'
;HCVIIGFKLSNSTEKTLFEYEDINGQPHVTRAQNINPYLVDAPNVILPSRADTPRGLPQLIKGSQPTDGGHLILTDSEKEELIAAEPNAVQWIRPYVGGVELINSIPRWCLWLKGISPAELRAMPKVLERVKRVTTARTESPTKSVRDFAAQPTLFTQDRQPTTDYLAIPEVSSANRRFIPIAFLTTQTI
;
A
#
# COMPACT_ATOMS: atom_id res chain seq x y z
N HIS A 1 15.88 -4.74 -12.05
CA HIS A 1 15.58 -4.88 -13.47
C HIS A 1 16.08 -3.65 -14.21
N CYS A 2 16.79 -3.82 -15.34
CA CYS A 2 17.17 -2.73 -16.22
C CYS A 2 16.72 -3.05 -17.65
N VAL A 3 16.52 -2.00 -18.45
CA VAL A 3 16.15 -2.10 -19.86
C VAL A 3 17.21 -1.32 -20.66
N ILE A 4 17.67 -1.90 -21.77
CA ILE A 4 18.57 -1.24 -22.69
C ILE A 4 17.79 -0.91 -23.96
N ILE A 5 17.74 0.37 -24.32
CA ILE A 5 17.01 0.85 -25.49
C ILE A 5 18.01 1.38 -26.51
N GLY A 6 18.05 0.76 -27.69
CA GLY A 6 18.76 1.26 -28.85
C GLY A 6 17.81 2.04 -29.78
N PHE A 7 18.23 3.20 -30.25
CA PHE A 7 17.42 4.01 -31.19
C PHE A 7 18.28 4.64 -32.27
N LYS A 8 17.64 5.02 -33.37
CA LYS A 8 18.26 5.80 -34.45
C LYS A 8 17.29 6.87 -34.96
N LEU A 9 17.81 7.92 -35.56
CA LEU A 9 17.04 9.06 -36.07
C LEU A 9 16.26 8.74 -37.37
N SER A 10 16.68 7.70 -38.11
CA SER A 10 15.97 7.26 -39.32
C SER A 10 14.96 6.17 -38.99
N ASN A 11 13.79 6.21 -39.64
CA ASN A 11 12.82 5.14 -39.47
C ASN A 11 13.37 3.80 -39.97
N SER A 12 13.28 2.75 -39.16
CA SER A 12 13.63 1.39 -39.54
C SER A 12 12.38 0.55 -39.63
N THR A 13 12.28 -0.20 -40.71
CA THR A 13 11.22 -1.19 -40.91
C THR A 13 11.44 -2.45 -40.07
N GLU A 14 12.68 -2.69 -39.61
CA GLU A 14 13.04 -3.81 -38.76
C GLU A 14 13.41 -3.32 -37.36
N LYS A 15 12.63 -3.74 -36.38
CA LYS A 15 12.86 -3.53 -34.95
C LYS A 15 12.95 -4.89 -34.28
N THR A 16 13.73 -4.98 -33.21
CA THR A 16 13.94 -6.25 -32.52
C THR A 16 13.78 -6.07 -31.02
N LEU A 17 13.04 -6.96 -30.39
CA LEU A 17 12.93 -7.10 -28.95
C LEU A 17 13.76 -8.30 -28.52
N PHE A 18 14.50 -8.13 -27.43
CA PHE A 18 15.30 -9.17 -26.79
C PHE A 18 14.76 -9.35 -25.37
N GLU A 19 14.15 -10.49 -25.09
CA GLU A 19 13.62 -10.83 -23.77
C GLU A 19 14.49 -11.90 -23.14
N TYR A 20 14.93 -11.67 -21.91
CA TYR A 20 15.78 -12.58 -21.14
C TYR A 20 15.00 -13.14 -19.96
N GLU A 21 14.77 -14.44 -19.91
CA GLU A 21 14.27 -15.13 -18.72
C GLU A 21 15.32 -15.16 -17.61
N ASP A 22 16.58 -15.39 -17.99
CA ASP A 22 17.76 -15.30 -17.14
C ASP A 22 18.74 -14.32 -17.77
N ILE A 23 19.29 -13.40 -16.98
CA ILE A 23 20.21 -12.36 -17.43
C ILE A 23 21.50 -12.93 -18.07
N ASN A 24 21.90 -14.14 -17.69
CA ASN A 24 23.05 -14.85 -18.25
C ASN A 24 22.66 -15.83 -19.36
N GLY A 25 21.35 -15.94 -19.66
CA GLY A 25 20.80 -16.84 -20.66
C GLY A 25 20.82 -16.26 -22.07
N GLN A 26 20.37 -17.06 -23.03
CA GLN A 26 20.15 -16.60 -24.39
C GLN A 26 18.83 -15.82 -24.47
N PRO A 27 18.79 -14.69 -25.19
CA PRO A 27 17.56 -13.94 -25.36
C PRO A 27 16.56 -14.67 -26.24
N HIS A 28 15.29 -14.56 -25.90
CA HIS A 28 14.22 -14.76 -26.87
C HIS A 28 14.15 -13.54 -27.77
N VAL A 29 14.37 -13.73 -29.08
CA VAL A 29 14.45 -12.64 -30.07
C VAL A 29 13.16 -12.58 -30.85
N THR A 30 12.44 -11.45 -30.75
CA THR A 30 11.21 -11.20 -31.48
C THR A 30 11.42 -10.04 -32.45
N ARG A 31 11.06 -10.25 -33.73
CA ARG A 31 10.97 -9.16 -34.71
C ARG A 31 9.67 -8.40 -34.52
N ALA A 32 9.78 -7.09 -34.34
CA ALA A 32 8.66 -6.21 -34.09
C ALA A 32 8.42 -5.25 -35.28
N GLN A 33 7.18 -5.03 -35.63
CA GLN A 33 6.80 -4.00 -36.61
C GLN A 33 6.84 -2.61 -35.97
N ASN A 34 6.35 -2.52 -34.71
CA ASN A 34 6.37 -1.30 -33.95
C ASN A 34 6.68 -1.58 -32.48
N ILE A 35 7.71 -0.95 -31.94
CA ILE A 35 7.97 -0.96 -30.49
C ILE A 35 7.34 0.30 -29.89
N ASN A 36 6.29 0.12 -29.12
CA ASN A 36 5.56 1.22 -28.50
C ASN A 36 6.28 1.74 -27.23
N PRO A 37 5.83 2.83 -26.59
CA PRO A 37 6.44 3.37 -25.37
C PRO A 37 6.52 2.40 -24.19
N TYR A 38 5.79 1.29 -24.22
CA TYR A 38 5.81 0.24 -23.19
C TYR A 38 6.70 -0.95 -23.58
N LEU A 39 7.51 -0.80 -24.65
CA LEU A 39 8.48 -1.78 -25.14
C LEU A 39 7.86 -3.11 -25.59
N VAL A 40 6.66 -3.06 -26.15
CA VAL A 40 5.99 -4.22 -26.75
C VAL A 40 5.67 -3.94 -28.23
N ASP A 41 5.58 -5.02 -29.04
CA ASP A 41 5.15 -4.91 -30.43
C ASP A 41 3.64 -4.66 -30.49
N ALA A 42 3.25 -3.38 -30.48
CA ALA A 42 1.87 -2.94 -30.50
C ALA A 42 1.75 -1.50 -31.06
N PRO A 43 0.55 -1.05 -31.42
CA PRO A 43 0.31 0.34 -31.78
C PRO A 43 0.75 1.33 -30.69
N ASN A 44 1.16 2.53 -31.09
CA ASN A 44 1.55 3.58 -30.16
C ASN A 44 0.32 4.10 -29.41
N VAL A 45 0.18 3.64 -28.17
CA VAL A 45 -0.79 4.15 -27.21
C VAL A 45 -0.02 4.72 -26.04
N ILE A 46 -0.30 5.96 -25.65
CA ILE A 46 0.28 6.60 -24.48
C ILE A 46 -0.82 6.74 -23.43
N LEU A 47 -0.60 6.15 -22.27
CA LEU A 47 -1.45 6.32 -21.10
C LEU A 47 -0.86 7.40 -20.19
N PRO A 48 -1.32 8.65 -20.29
CA PRO A 48 -0.80 9.72 -19.44
C PRO A 48 -1.21 9.48 -17.99
N SER A 49 -0.37 9.90 -17.06
CA SER A 49 -0.75 9.98 -15.66
C SER A 49 -1.95 10.91 -15.51
N ARG A 50 -2.93 10.49 -14.72
CA ARG A 50 -4.16 11.24 -14.48
C ARG A 50 -4.37 11.42 -13.00
N ALA A 51 -4.77 12.62 -12.58
CA ALA A 51 -5.25 12.89 -11.24
C ALA A 51 -6.72 12.51 -11.08
N ASP A 52 -7.50 12.61 -12.17
CA ASP A 52 -8.93 12.31 -12.18
C ASP A 52 -9.25 11.04 -12.94
N THR A 53 -10.31 10.37 -12.52
CA THR A 53 -10.81 9.19 -13.21
C THR A 53 -11.54 9.57 -14.51
N PRO A 54 -11.55 8.68 -15.51
CA PRO A 54 -12.45 8.85 -16.65
C PRO A 54 -13.91 8.95 -16.20
N ARG A 55 -14.73 9.63 -16.98
CA ARG A 55 -16.13 9.95 -16.69
C ARG A 55 -16.89 8.89 -15.90
N GLY A 56 -17.37 9.29 -14.70
CA GLY A 56 -18.29 8.49 -13.89
C GLY A 56 -17.70 7.24 -13.23
N LEU A 57 -16.41 6.99 -13.35
CA LEU A 57 -15.76 5.88 -12.64
C LEU A 57 -15.38 6.28 -11.21
N PRO A 58 -15.42 5.35 -10.24
CA PRO A 58 -14.93 5.57 -8.89
C PRO A 58 -13.46 6.02 -8.89
N GLN A 59 -13.10 6.87 -7.93
CA GLN A 59 -11.71 7.26 -7.75
C GLN A 59 -10.87 6.12 -7.18
N LEU A 60 -9.64 5.99 -7.66
CA LEU A 60 -8.61 5.16 -7.08
C LEU A 60 -7.77 6.02 -6.13
N ILE A 61 -7.84 5.73 -4.84
CA ILE A 61 -7.10 6.45 -3.81
C ILE A 61 -6.20 5.51 -3.04
N LYS A 62 -5.10 6.02 -2.49
CA LYS A 62 -4.27 5.25 -1.54
C LYS A 62 -5.04 5.02 -0.25
N GLY A 63 -4.83 3.85 0.39
CA GLY A 63 -5.38 3.53 1.69
C GLY A 63 -4.84 4.41 2.83
N SER A 64 -5.40 4.23 4.01
CA SER A 64 -4.97 4.91 5.23
C SER A 64 -3.56 4.48 5.64
N GLN A 65 -2.75 5.42 6.14
CA GLN A 65 -1.36 5.16 6.53
C GLN A 65 -1.11 5.60 7.98
N PRO A 66 -0.59 4.71 8.84
CA PRO A 66 -0.37 5.02 10.24
C PRO A 66 0.86 5.90 10.48
N THR A 67 1.97 5.70 9.79
CA THR A 67 3.28 6.33 10.01
C THR A 67 3.58 6.44 11.52
N ASP A 68 3.66 5.31 12.17
CA ASP A 68 3.58 5.15 13.62
C ASP A 68 4.80 4.43 14.23
N GLY A 69 5.80 4.11 13.41
CA GLY A 69 6.92 3.24 13.79
C GLY A 69 6.52 1.78 14.06
N GLY A 70 5.35 1.36 13.60
CA GLY A 70 4.81 0.00 13.80
C GLY A 70 4.05 -0.17 15.13
N HIS A 71 3.86 0.90 15.90
CA HIS A 71 3.28 0.78 17.25
C HIS A 71 1.74 0.71 17.26
N LEU A 72 1.05 1.16 16.20
CA LEU A 72 -0.40 0.97 16.03
C LEU A 72 -0.76 -0.31 15.29
N ILE A 73 0.20 -0.96 14.65
CA ILE A 73 -0.02 -2.20 13.93
C ILE A 73 0.26 -3.39 14.85
N LEU A 74 -0.55 -4.43 14.74
CA LEU A 74 -0.49 -5.62 15.58
C LEU A 74 -0.43 -6.88 14.71
N THR A 75 0.39 -7.82 15.11
CA THR A 75 0.28 -9.21 14.68
C THR A 75 -0.91 -9.89 15.36
N ASP A 76 -1.26 -11.10 14.93
CA ASP A 76 -2.35 -11.86 15.55
C ASP A 76 -2.05 -12.16 17.02
N SER A 77 -0.81 -12.57 17.34
CA SER A 77 -0.36 -12.81 18.72
C SER A 77 -0.42 -11.54 19.59
N GLU A 78 0.09 -10.41 19.10
CA GLU A 78 0.05 -9.14 19.83
C GLU A 78 -1.38 -8.66 20.10
N LYS A 79 -2.30 -8.90 19.16
CA LYS A 79 -3.73 -8.62 19.35
C LYS A 79 -4.32 -9.45 20.49
N GLU A 80 -4.05 -10.76 20.48
CA GLU A 80 -4.54 -11.68 21.53
C GLU A 80 -3.98 -11.33 22.91
N GLU A 81 -2.68 -11.07 23.00
CA GLU A 81 -2.01 -10.64 24.22
C GLU A 81 -2.58 -9.31 24.76
N LEU A 82 -2.86 -8.38 23.85
CA LEU A 82 -3.42 -7.09 24.22
C LEU A 82 -4.85 -7.24 24.75
N ILE A 83 -5.70 -8.02 24.06
CA ILE A 83 -7.09 -8.26 24.49
C ILE A 83 -7.13 -9.02 25.82
N ALA A 84 -6.25 -10.02 26.03
CA ALA A 84 -6.16 -10.74 27.29
C ALA A 84 -5.78 -9.83 28.46
N ALA A 85 -4.92 -8.85 28.24
CA ALA A 85 -4.50 -7.91 29.26
C ALA A 85 -5.44 -6.74 29.44
N GLU A 86 -6.05 -6.26 28.39
CA GLU A 86 -6.96 -5.09 28.33
C GLU A 86 -8.17 -5.41 27.47
N PRO A 87 -9.18 -6.12 27.99
CA PRO A 87 -10.36 -6.53 27.20
C PRO A 87 -11.09 -5.37 26.52
N ASN A 88 -11.07 -4.19 27.11
CA ASN A 88 -11.69 -2.99 26.54
C ASN A 88 -10.99 -2.49 25.27
N ALA A 89 -9.78 -2.99 24.96
CA ALA A 89 -9.08 -2.64 23.72
C ALA A 89 -9.75 -3.22 22.47
N VAL A 90 -10.54 -4.30 22.61
CA VAL A 90 -11.17 -5.01 21.47
C VAL A 90 -11.97 -4.09 20.57
N GLN A 91 -12.68 -3.11 21.13
CA GLN A 91 -13.49 -2.15 20.37
C GLN A 91 -12.67 -1.21 19.47
N TRP A 92 -11.36 -1.07 19.76
CA TRP A 92 -10.43 -0.21 19.05
C TRP A 92 -9.55 -0.98 18.06
N ILE A 93 -9.70 -2.30 17.99
CA ILE A 93 -8.92 -3.14 17.09
C ILE A 93 -9.72 -3.37 15.80
N ARG A 94 -9.06 -3.13 14.66
CA ARG A 94 -9.62 -3.36 13.31
C ARG A 94 -8.71 -4.26 12.50
N PRO A 95 -9.24 -5.06 11.57
CA PRO A 95 -8.41 -5.71 10.56
C PRO A 95 -7.64 -4.64 9.76
N TYR A 96 -6.37 -4.91 9.51
CA TYR A 96 -5.49 -4.05 8.71
C TYR A 96 -5.01 -4.81 7.48
N VAL A 97 -5.24 -4.27 6.28
CA VAL A 97 -4.93 -4.93 5.02
C VAL A 97 -4.11 -4.01 4.13
N GLY A 98 -2.79 -4.19 4.15
CA GLY A 98 -1.90 -3.63 3.14
C GLY A 98 -1.72 -4.57 1.94
N GLY A 99 -0.88 -4.17 0.98
CA GLY A 99 -0.61 -4.98 -0.21
C GLY A 99 -0.02 -6.34 0.11
N VAL A 100 0.84 -6.43 1.13
CA VAL A 100 1.48 -7.69 1.56
C VAL A 100 0.45 -8.62 2.20
N GLU A 101 -0.39 -8.09 3.06
CA GLU A 101 -1.46 -8.83 3.74
C GLU A 101 -2.47 -9.37 2.72
N LEU A 102 -2.89 -8.53 1.78
CA LEU A 102 -3.82 -8.92 0.72
C LEU A 102 -3.26 -10.02 -0.18
N ILE A 103 -2.00 -9.86 -0.62
CA ILE A 103 -1.38 -10.80 -1.56
C ILE A 103 -1.10 -12.15 -0.93
N ASN A 104 -0.72 -12.18 0.35
CA ASN A 104 -0.26 -13.40 1.04
C ASN A 104 -1.27 -13.92 2.07
N SER A 105 -2.44 -13.30 2.18
CA SER A 105 -3.48 -13.67 3.15
C SER A 105 -2.95 -13.71 4.61
N ILE A 106 -2.13 -12.71 4.96
CA ILE A 106 -1.54 -12.60 6.30
C ILE A 106 -2.51 -11.83 7.20
N PRO A 107 -2.96 -12.41 8.33
CA PRO A 107 -3.77 -11.66 9.28
C PRO A 107 -2.94 -10.56 9.94
N ARG A 108 -3.46 -9.34 9.92
CA ARG A 108 -2.87 -8.18 10.55
C ARG A 108 -3.96 -7.28 11.12
N TRP A 109 -3.66 -6.56 12.17
CA TRP A 109 -4.60 -5.74 12.89
C TRP A 109 -4.00 -4.36 13.15
N CYS A 110 -4.86 -3.39 13.45
CA CYS A 110 -4.40 -2.09 13.91
C CYS A 110 -5.26 -1.57 15.05
N LEU A 111 -4.65 -0.70 15.85
CA LEU A 111 -5.35 0.15 16.82
C LEU A 111 -5.92 1.35 16.06
N TRP A 112 -7.22 1.34 15.82
CA TRP A 112 -7.94 2.44 15.20
C TRP A 112 -8.56 3.32 16.29
N LEU A 113 -7.75 4.28 16.81
CA LEU A 113 -8.07 5.07 18.02
C LEU A 113 -8.74 6.41 17.70
N LYS A 114 -9.27 6.57 16.49
CA LYS A 114 -10.00 7.76 16.08
C LYS A 114 -11.24 7.95 16.96
N GLY A 115 -11.30 9.08 17.68
CA GLY A 115 -12.40 9.40 18.58
C GLY A 115 -12.28 8.86 20.00
N ILE A 116 -11.18 8.16 20.34
CA ILE A 116 -10.96 7.72 21.72
C ILE A 116 -10.84 8.91 22.67
N SER A 117 -11.54 8.84 23.79
CA SER A 117 -11.44 9.86 24.84
C SER A 117 -10.14 9.70 25.66
N PRO A 118 -9.61 10.79 26.24
CA PRO A 118 -8.46 10.67 27.13
C PRO A 118 -8.70 9.79 28.36
N ALA A 119 -9.94 9.66 28.82
CA ALA A 119 -10.31 8.81 29.93
C ALA A 119 -10.22 7.32 29.55
N GLU A 120 -10.79 6.95 28.40
CA GLU A 120 -10.70 5.57 27.86
C GLU A 120 -9.25 5.17 27.59
N LEU A 121 -8.47 6.06 26.99
CA LEU A 121 -7.06 5.79 26.71
C LEU A 121 -6.25 5.55 28.01
N ARG A 122 -6.51 6.35 29.06
CA ARG A 122 -5.87 6.15 30.39
C ARG A 122 -6.30 4.86 31.07
N ALA A 123 -7.50 4.37 30.80
CA ALA A 123 -8.00 3.10 31.32
C ALA A 123 -7.35 1.87 30.67
N MET A 124 -6.57 2.07 29.59
CA MET A 124 -5.85 1.02 28.85
C MET A 124 -4.34 1.32 28.82
N PRO A 125 -3.59 1.00 29.91
CA PRO A 125 -2.18 1.34 30.05
C PRO A 125 -1.28 0.81 28.91
N LYS A 126 -1.52 -0.40 28.40
CA LYS A 126 -0.73 -0.97 27.30
C LYS A 126 -1.00 -0.28 25.95
N VAL A 127 -2.27 0.08 25.70
CA VAL A 127 -2.61 0.91 24.53
C VAL A 127 -1.96 2.29 24.68
N LEU A 128 -2.04 2.91 25.85
CA LEU A 128 -1.41 4.20 26.12
C LEU A 128 0.11 4.15 25.93
N GLU A 129 0.78 3.07 26.35
CA GLU A 129 2.22 2.88 26.12
C GLU A 129 2.55 2.85 24.63
N ARG A 130 1.79 2.12 23.81
CA ARG A 130 1.95 2.11 22.36
C ARG A 130 1.78 3.51 21.76
N VAL A 131 0.77 4.26 22.21
CA VAL A 131 0.52 5.65 21.77
C VAL A 131 1.70 6.57 22.13
N LYS A 132 2.32 6.42 23.30
CA LYS A 132 3.54 7.16 23.67
C LYS A 132 4.69 6.83 22.72
N ARG A 133 4.88 5.57 22.36
CA ARG A 133 5.91 5.15 21.41
C ARG A 133 5.66 5.74 20.01
N VAL A 134 4.40 5.86 19.57
CA VAL A 134 4.04 6.58 18.34
C VAL A 134 4.51 8.03 18.40
N THR A 135 4.25 8.71 19.52
CA THR A 135 4.72 10.10 19.71
C THR A 135 6.24 10.19 19.54
N THR A 136 7.00 9.31 20.19
CA THR A 136 8.47 9.27 20.08
C THR A 136 8.90 9.03 18.63
N ALA A 137 8.39 7.99 17.99
CA ALA A 137 8.73 7.63 16.61
C ALA A 137 8.44 8.77 15.61
N ARG A 138 7.33 9.49 15.78
CA ARG A 138 7.00 10.64 14.95
C ARG A 138 7.89 11.84 15.24
N THR A 139 8.19 12.12 16.49
CA THR A 139 9.08 13.22 16.89
C THR A 139 10.48 13.05 16.31
N GLU A 140 10.98 11.83 16.26
CA GLU A 140 12.31 11.48 15.75
C GLU A 140 12.35 11.31 14.21
N SER A 141 11.22 11.43 13.54
CA SER A 141 11.14 11.23 12.08
C SER A 141 11.97 12.30 11.33
N PRO A 142 12.73 11.90 10.28
CA PRO A 142 13.41 12.84 9.42
C PRO A 142 12.45 13.76 8.63
N THR A 143 11.19 13.31 8.43
CA THR A 143 10.19 14.02 7.64
C THR A 143 9.43 15.03 8.49
N LYS A 144 9.49 16.32 8.12
CA LYS A 144 8.85 17.42 8.87
C LYS A 144 7.35 17.20 9.08
N SER A 145 6.60 16.83 8.04
CA SER A 145 5.15 16.60 8.14
C SER A 145 4.77 15.48 9.11
N VAL A 146 5.63 14.48 9.30
CA VAL A 146 5.44 13.42 10.30
C VAL A 146 5.68 13.95 11.69
N ARG A 147 6.75 14.78 11.89
CA ARG A 147 7.00 15.42 13.19
C ARG A 147 5.87 16.35 13.61
N ASP A 148 5.35 17.14 12.67
CA ASP A 148 4.22 18.04 12.93
C ASP A 148 2.95 17.26 13.38
N PHE A 149 2.84 15.99 13.00
CA PHE A 149 1.74 15.12 13.36
C PHE A 149 1.96 14.35 14.69
N ALA A 150 3.11 14.51 15.36
CA ALA A 150 3.43 13.85 16.63
C ALA A 150 2.47 14.22 17.77
N ALA A 151 1.84 15.39 17.70
CA ALA A 151 0.82 15.84 18.67
C ALA A 151 -0.51 15.06 18.58
N GLN A 152 -0.71 14.24 17.55
CA GLN A 152 -1.92 13.44 17.31
C GLN A 152 -1.61 11.94 17.24
N PRO A 153 -1.02 11.33 18.27
CA PRO A 153 -0.48 9.97 18.18
C PRO A 153 -1.54 8.87 18.12
N THR A 154 -2.79 9.18 18.41
CA THR A 154 -3.93 8.27 18.30
C THR A 154 -4.50 8.16 16.89
N LEU A 155 -4.09 9.05 15.98
CA LEU A 155 -4.60 9.08 14.61
C LEU A 155 -3.57 8.54 13.63
N PHE A 156 -4.04 7.95 12.56
CA PHE A 156 -3.23 7.68 11.37
C PHE A 156 -2.87 9.01 10.71
N THR A 157 -1.64 9.13 10.21
CA THR A 157 -1.19 10.36 9.54
C THR A 157 -2.00 10.65 8.27
N GLN A 158 -2.55 9.60 7.68
CA GLN A 158 -3.44 9.70 6.53
C GLN A 158 -4.66 8.82 6.80
N ASP A 159 -5.78 9.47 7.11
CA ASP A 159 -7.09 8.83 7.24
C ASP A 159 -7.82 8.98 5.91
N ARG A 160 -7.90 7.89 5.17
CA ARG A 160 -8.60 7.80 3.87
C ARG A 160 -9.62 6.68 3.88
N GLN A 161 -10.11 6.33 5.06
CA GLN A 161 -11.05 5.23 5.21
C GLN A 161 -12.36 5.54 4.49
N PRO A 162 -12.79 4.68 3.55
CA PRO A 162 -14.07 4.84 2.88
C PRO A 162 -15.26 4.75 3.84
N THR A 163 -16.34 5.42 3.50
CA THR A 163 -17.62 5.36 4.25
C THR A 163 -18.55 4.25 3.76
N THR A 164 -18.18 3.58 2.66
CA THR A 164 -18.89 2.43 2.07
C THR A 164 -17.91 1.29 1.86
N ASP A 165 -18.42 0.08 1.63
CA ASP A 165 -17.60 -1.05 1.22
C ASP A 165 -16.86 -0.73 -0.08
N TYR A 166 -15.66 -1.27 -0.25
CA TYR A 166 -14.73 -0.86 -1.30
C TYR A 166 -13.92 -2.01 -1.87
N LEU A 167 -13.39 -1.80 -3.08
CA LEU A 167 -12.41 -2.68 -3.68
C LEU A 167 -11.00 -2.26 -3.30
N ALA A 168 -10.22 -3.19 -2.77
CA ALA A 168 -8.80 -3.01 -2.50
C ALA A 168 -7.96 -3.66 -3.59
N ILE A 169 -6.99 -2.91 -4.10
CA ILE A 169 -6.07 -3.35 -5.15
C ILE A 169 -4.65 -3.04 -4.66
N PRO A 170 -3.72 -4.01 -4.63
CA PRO A 170 -2.35 -3.73 -4.22
C PRO A 170 -1.67 -2.81 -5.25
N GLU A 171 -0.91 -1.83 -4.76
CA GLU A 171 -0.16 -0.89 -5.61
C GLU A 171 0.91 -1.61 -6.45
N VAL A 172 1.44 -2.71 -5.94
CA VAL A 172 2.47 -3.52 -6.59
C VAL A 172 2.03 -4.97 -6.64
N SER A 173 2.20 -5.60 -7.79
CA SER A 173 1.97 -7.03 -7.99
C SER A 173 3.15 -7.66 -8.73
N SER A 174 3.28 -9.00 -8.64
CA SER A 174 4.33 -9.75 -9.35
C SER A 174 3.98 -9.91 -10.83
N ALA A 175 5.00 -9.79 -11.70
CA ALA A 175 4.87 -10.12 -13.13
C ALA A 175 4.44 -11.57 -13.39
N ASN A 176 4.70 -12.48 -12.45
CA ASN A 176 4.31 -13.89 -12.54
C ASN A 176 2.84 -14.15 -12.22
N ARG A 177 2.07 -13.13 -11.83
CA ARG A 177 0.65 -13.27 -11.56
C ARG A 177 -0.17 -13.05 -12.83
N ARG A 178 -0.98 -14.04 -13.17
CA ARG A 178 -1.89 -13.93 -14.31
C ARG A 178 -2.96 -12.85 -14.15
N PHE A 179 -3.37 -12.58 -12.89
CA PHE A 179 -4.40 -11.60 -12.55
C PHE A 179 -3.91 -10.70 -11.42
N ILE A 180 -4.33 -9.44 -11.46
CA ILE A 180 -4.13 -8.51 -10.34
C ILE A 180 -5.04 -8.95 -9.19
N PRO A 181 -4.52 -9.17 -7.98
CA PRO A 181 -5.33 -9.49 -6.81
C PRO A 181 -6.27 -8.32 -6.50
N ILE A 182 -7.54 -8.62 -6.30
CA ILE A 182 -8.55 -7.63 -5.90
C ILE A 182 -9.36 -8.26 -4.77
N ALA A 183 -9.61 -7.51 -3.70
CA ALA A 183 -10.48 -7.93 -2.61
C ALA A 183 -11.63 -6.93 -2.42
N PHE A 184 -12.79 -7.46 -2.05
CA PHE A 184 -13.92 -6.67 -1.59
C PHE A 184 -13.82 -6.55 -0.07
N LEU A 185 -13.66 -5.34 0.44
CA LEU A 185 -13.47 -5.07 1.87
C LEU A 185 -14.60 -4.19 2.41
N THR A 186 -14.88 -4.37 3.69
CA THR A 186 -15.87 -3.57 4.39
C THR A 186 -15.25 -2.33 5.03
N THR A 187 -16.09 -1.38 5.41
CA THR A 187 -15.70 -0.16 6.14
C THR A 187 -14.98 -0.45 7.47
N GLN A 188 -15.06 -1.67 7.99
CA GLN A 188 -14.38 -2.08 9.24
C GLN A 188 -12.91 -2.49 9.02
N THR A 189 -12.50 -2.71 7.78
CA THR A 189 -11.11 -3.04 7.41
C THR A 189 -10.35 -1.77 7.05
N ILE A 190 -9.18 -1.60 7.65
CA ILE A 190 -8.32 -0.42 7.44
C ILE A 190 -7.18 -0.79 6.48
#